data_87604e8ff27139f52c383bdc1f8822c3
#
_entry.id   87604e8ff27139f52c383bdc1f8822c3
#
_cell.length_a   1.000
_cell.length_b   1.000
_cell.length_c   1.000
_cell.angle_alpha   90.00
_cell.angle_beta   90.00
_cell.angle_gamma   90.00
#
_symmetry.space_group_name_H-M   'P 1'
#
loop_
_entity.id
_entity.type
_entity.pdbx_description
1 polymer ?
#
loop_
_entity_poly.entity_id
_entity_poly.type
_entity_poly.pdbx_seq_one_letter_code
_entity_poly.pdbx_strand_id
1 'polypeptide(L)'
;MLLLKNNPNYKKRNHKLKFLKSRALYLIIISIILLGFLGKTIQREQNTENVGNDKTLSSNNYNFSGTVDRVRDGDNIVVNNTPIRLSGVTCDEIGSPLGDKAKLFLKAKITSKNARCFLNGEKSYDRKIGKCLVEDFGDVGAFMIKSKLCGRCPRYDKEEIYLGLQNSIGMFVGKMPNYCKL
;
A
#
# COMPACT_ATOMS: atom_id res chain seq x y z
N MET A 1 -50.69 51.88 20.08
CA MET A 1 -49.78 50.79 19.71
C MET A 1 -49.02 50.18 20.88
N LEU A 2 -49.21 50.63 22.10
CA LEU A 2 -48.53 50.13 23.31
C LEU A 2 -49.31 49.02 24.09
N LEU A 3 -50.59 48.83 23.84
CA LEU A 3 -51.45 47.91 24.61
C LEU A 3 -51.35 46.43 24.19
N LEU A 4 -50.73 46.10 23.05
CA LEU A 4 -50.62 44.75 22.56
C LEU A 4 -49.37 43.98 23.03
N LYS A 5 -48.39 44.66 23.62
CA LYS A 5 -47.13 44.07 24.08
C LYS A 5 -47.24 43.25 25.39
N ASN A 6 -48.31 43.46 26.20
CA ASN A 6 -48.47 42.81 27.46
C ASN A 6 -49.47 41.63 27.49
N ASN A 7 -49.93 41.17 26.32
CA ASN A 7 -50.81 40.03 26.23
C ASN A 7 -50.01 38.72 26.38
N PRO A 8 -50.29 37.87 27.35
CA PRO A 8 -49.55 36.63 27.57
C PRO A 8 -49.59 35.65 26.38
N ASN A 9 -50.65 35.72 25.59
CA ASN A 9 -50.79 34.92 24.36
C ASN A 9 -49.88 35.41 23.20
N TYR A 10 -49.52 36.68 23.19
CA TYR A 10 -48.58 37.22 22.19
C TYR A 10 -47.13 36.79 22.50
N LYS A 11 -46.75 36.75 23.79
CA LYS A 11 -45.44 36.25 24.23
C LYS A 11 -45.25 34.76 23.92
N LYS A 12 -46.30 33.91 24.14
CA LYS A 12 -46.28 32.48 23.87
C LYS A 12 -46.16 32.17 22.35
N ARG A 13 -46.81 33.00 21.49
CA ARG A 13 -46.79 32.82 20.04
C ARG A 13 -45.41 33.18 19.46
N ASN A 14 -44.77 34.21 19.94
CA ASN A 14 -43.42 34.60 19.50
C ASN A 14 -42.32 33.63 19.94
N HIS A 15 -42.48 32.99 21.10
CA HIS A 15 -41.59 31.93 21.54
C HIS A 15 -41.67 30.67 20.67
N LYS A 16 -42.88 30.25 20.32
CA LYS A 16 -43.10 29.12 19.38
C LYS A 16 -42.52 29.40 17.98
N LEU A 17 -42.71 30.64 17.46
CA LEU A 17 -42.16 31.02 16.16
C LEU A 17 -40.60 31.05 16.15
N LYS A 18 -39.95 31.51 17.22
CA LYS A 18 -38.49 31.47 17.36
C LYS A 18 -37.99 30.04 17.43
N PHE A 19 -38.68 29.15 18.12
CA PHE A 19 -38.31 27.74 18.26
C PHE A 19 -38.45 26.97 16.94
N LEU A 20 -39.51 27.24 16.16
CA LEU A 20 -39.71 26.64 14.84
C LEU A 20 -38.62 27.10 13.82
N LYS A 21 -38.26 28.41 13.82
CA LYS A 21 -37.22 28.94 12.95
C LYS A 21 -35.87 28.36 13.28
N SER A 22 -35.54 28.15 14.58
CA SER A 22 -34.29 27.51 15.00
C SER A 22 -34.21 26.03 14.56
N ARG A 23 -35.30 25.26 14.64
CA ARG A 23 -35.31 23.86 14.20
C ARG A 23 -35.22 23.74 12.67
N ALA A 24 -35.86 24.61 11.93
CA ALA A 24 -35.77 24.65 10.49
C ALA A 24 -34.35 24.97 10.01
N LEU A 25 -33.70 25.94 10.68
CA LEU A 25 -32.31 26.29 10.39
C LEU A 25 -31.33 25.14 10.68
N TYR A 26 -31.57 24.41 11.78
CA TYR A 26 -30.75 23.23 12.15
C TYR A 26 -30.89 22.08 11.13
N LEU A 27 -32.11 21.82 10.64
CA LEU A 27 -32.35 20.81 9.61
C LEU A 27 -31.69 21.16 8.27
N ILE A 28 -31.69 22.44 7.90
CA ILE A 28 -31.00 22.92 6.68
C ILE A 28 -29.49 22.73 6.80
N ILE A 29 -28.89 23.06 7.96
CA ILE A 29 -27.45 22.87 8.20
C ILE A 29 -27.08 21.40 8.13
N ILE A 30 -27.86 20.50 8.73
CA ILE A 30 -27.61 19.04 8.67
C ILE A 30 -27.71 18.54 7.22
N SER A 31 -28.69 19.02 6.44
CA SER A 31 -28.82 18.62 5.04
C SER A 31 -27.63 19.07 4.17
N ILE A 32 -27.10 20.26 4.41
CA ILE A 32 -25.91 20.78 3.72
C ILE A 32 -24.66 19.96 4.09
N ILE A 33 -24.53 19.58 5.37
CA ILE A 33 -23.41 18.73 5.83
C ILE A 33 -23.49 17.34 5.22
N LEU A 34 -24.69 16.74 5.17
CA LEU A 34 -24.93 15.44 4.52
C LEU A 34 -24.67 15.46 3.01
N LEU A 35 -25.09 16.51 2.30
CA LEU A 35 -24.80 16.71 0.88
C LEU A 35 -23.29 16.92 0.63
N GLY A 36 -22.61 17.63 1.52
CA GLY A 36 -21.14 17.80 1.47
C GLY A 36 -20.37 16.49 1.70
N PHE A 37 -20.93 15.59 2.53
CA PHE A 37 -20.33 14.26 2.76
C PHE A 37 -20.56 13.32 1.57
N LEU A 38 -21.76 13.32 0.97
CA LEU A 38 -22.03 12.55 -0.26
C LEU A 38 -21.17 13.04 -1.44
N GLY A 39 -20.98 14.36 -1.59
CA GLY A 39 -20.12 14.93 -2.63
C GLY A 39 -18.65 14.49 -2.52
N LYS A 40 -18.13 14.28 -1.30
CA LYS A 40 -16.76 13.79 -1.08
C LYS A 40 -16.59 12.30 -1.37
N THR A 41 -17.63 11.49 -1.23
CA THR A 41 -17.59 10.07 -1.56
C THR A 41 -17.66 9.83 -3.08
N ILE A 42 -18.36 10.65 -3.83
CA ILE A 42 -18.45 10.53 -5.29
C ILE A 42 -17.16 11.01 -6.00
N GLN A 43 -16.41 11.98 -5.43
CA GLN A 43 -15.12 12.42 -6.00
C GLN A 43 -13.94 11.49 -5.71
N ARG A 44 -14.11 10.45 -4.89
CA ARG A 44 -13.03 9.51 -4.58
C ARG A 44 -12.85 8.42 -5.65
N GLU A 45 -13.79 8.27 -6.57
CA GLU A 45 -13.72 7.27 -7.66
C GLU A 45 -13.17 7.79 -9.00
N GLN A 46 -12.91 9.10 -9.16
CA GLN A 46 -12.43 9.65 -10.44
C GLN A 46 -10.96 10.12 -10.46
N ASN A 47 -10.17 9.90 -9.39
CA ASN A 47 -8.74 10.24 -9.39
C ASN A 47 -7.82 9.00 -9.49
N THR A 48 -8.23 7.94 -10.19
CA THR A 48 -7.38 6.77 -10.48
C THR A 48 -6.88 6.73 -11.93
N GLU A 49 -6.79 7.86 -12.61
CA GLU A 49 -6.11 7.91 -13.91
C GLU A 49 -5.14 9.10 -13.95
N ASN A 50 -3.94 8.90 -13.42
CA ASN A 50 -2.66 9.47 -13.83
C ASN A 50 -1.57 9.12 -12.81
N VAL A 51 -1.33 7.82 -12.60
CA VAL A 51 -0.04 7.38 -12.08
C VAL A 51 0.78 7.00 -13.30
N GLY A 52 1.82 7.80 -13.53
CA GLY A 52 2.73 7.67 -14.63
C GLY A 52 3.24 6.24 -14.80
N ASN A 53 3.60 5.90 -16.05
CA ASN A 53 4.21 4.65 -16.54
C ASN A 53 4.89 3.80 -15.45
N ASP A 54 4.09 3.15 -14.61
CA ASP A 54 4.57 2.08 -13.79
C ASP A 54 4.74 0.88 -14.74
N LYS A 55 5.99 0.51 -15.02
CA LYS A 55 6.34 -0.75 -15.67
C LYS A 55 5.96 -1.90 -14.73
N THR A 56 4.68 -1.95 -14.31
CA THR A 56 4.13 -3.08 -13.57
C THR A 56 4.25 -4.32 -14.45
N LEU A 57 4.77 -5.37 -13.89
CA LEU A 57 4.76 -6.69 -14.52
C LEU A 57 3.35 -6.96 -15.07
N SER A 58 3.21 -6.95 -16.40
CA SER A 58 1.95 -7.25 -17.08
C SER A 58 1.36 -8.55 -16.49
N SER A 59 0.09 -8.51 -16.13
CA SER A 59 -0.62 -9.59 -15.42
C SER A 59 -0.61 -10.96 -16.12
N ASN A 60 -0.08 -11.06 -17.34
CA ASN A 60 -0.18 -12.25 -18.19
C ASN A 60 1.08 -13.14 -18.26
N ASN A 61 2.17 -12.81 -17.57
CA ASN A 61 3.45 -13.53 -17.72
C ASN A 61 3.87 -14.36 -16.49
N TYR A 62 2.97 -14.61 -15.52
CA TYR A 62 3.31 -15.50 -14.41
C TYR A 62 3.33 -16.96 -14.88
N ASN A 63 4.47 -17.62 -14.67
CA ASN A 63 4.70 -19.00 -15.07
C ASN A 63 4.81 -19.96 -13.87
N PHE A 64 4.62 -19.44 -12.66
CA PHE A 64 4.65 -20.23 -11.43
C PHE A 64 3.71 -19.63 -10.37
N SER A 65 2.99 -20.48 -9.63
CA SER A 65 2.11 -20.04 -8.56
C SER A 65 2.03 -21.07 -7.43
N GLY A 66 1.66 -20.62 -6.26
CA GLY A 66 1.47 -21.45 -5.09
C GLY A 66 1.34 -20.64 -3.82
N THR A 67 1.25 -21.32 -2.68
CA THR A 67 1.25 -20.70 -1.36
C THR A 67 2.68 -20.44 -0.89
N VAL A 68 2.91 -19.33 -0.21
CA VAL A 68 4.19 -19.04 0.45
C VAL A 68 4.32 -19.94 1.68
N ASP A 69 5.17 -20.96 1.61
CA ASP A 69 5.38 -21.92 2.70
C ASP A 69 6.21 -21.32 3.82
N ARG A 70 7.28 -20.61 3.45
CA ARG A 70 8.19 -19.96 4.41
C ARG A 70 9.03 -18.86 3.77
N VAL A 71 9.57 -18.00 4.60
CA VAL A 71 10.56 -16.97 4.25
C VAL A 71 11.92 -17.43 4.78
N ARG A 72 12.92 -17.53 3.89
CA ARG A 72 14.30 -17.90 4.24
C ARG A 72 15.08 -16.68 4.75
N ASP A 73 14.97 -15.56 4.02
CA ASP A 73 15.51 -14.24 4.37
C ASP A 73 14.69 -13.13 3.70
N GLY A 74 15.15 -11.88 3.73
CA GLY A 74 14.39 -10.72 3.23
C GLY A 74 14.16 -10.70 1.73
N ASP A 75 14.96 -11.43 0.94
CA ASP A 75 14.84 -11.51 -0.53
C ASP A 75 14.74 -12.95 -1.05
N ASN A 76 14.37 -13.89 -0.18
CA ASN A 76 14.33 -15.31 -0.52
C ASN A 76 13.13 -16.00 0.17
N ILE A 77 12.19 -16.42 -0.64
CA ILE A 77 10.94 -17.05 -0.20
C ILE A 77 10.83 -18.46 -0.76
N VAL A 78 9.99 -19.29 -0.14
CA VAL A 78 9.65 -20.63 -0.65
C VAL A 78 8.17 -20.62 -0.98
N VAL A 79 7.85 -20.92 -2.24
CA VAL A 79 6.49 -21.01 -2.75
C VAL A 79 6.29 -22.42 -3.30
N ASN A 80 5.28 -23.11 -2.79
CA ASN A 80 4.98 -24.49 -3.18
C ASN A 80 6.25 -25.36 -3.22
N ASN A 81 6.97 -25.40 -2.10
CA ASN A 81 8.25 -26.09 -1.89
C ASN A 81 9.42 -25.65 -2.80
N THR A 82 9.23 -24.64 -3.64
CA THR A 82 10.27 -24.12 -4.54
C THR A 82 10.92 -22.88 -3.93
N PRO A 83 12.24 -22.89 -3.64
CA PRO A 83 12.97 -21.71 -3.20
C PRO A 83 13.11 -20.70 -4.34
N ILE A 84 12.77 -19.44 -4.08
CA ILE A 84 12.81 -18.34 -5.04
C ILE A 84 13.63 -17.18 -4.47
N ARG A 85 14.68 -16.79 -5.20
CA ARG A 85 15.46 -15.58 -4.97
C ARG A 85 14.78 -14.43 -5.72
N LEU A 86 14.37 -13.40 -5.01
CA LEU A 86 13.74 -12.23 -5.62
C LEU A 86 14.75 -11.48 -6.50
N SER A 87 14.43 -11.33 -7.78
CA SER A 87 15.26 -10.62 -8.75
C SER A 87 15.24 -9.11 -8.51
N GLY A 88 16.38 -8.46 -8.68
CA GLY A 88 16.49 -7.00 -8.63
C GLY A 88 16.51 -6.41 -7.21
N VAL A 89 16.49 -7.25 -6.18
CA VAL A 89 16.42 -6.84 -4.75
C VAL A 89 17.60 -7.45 -3.99
N THR A 90 18.07 -6.75 -2.97
CA THR A 90 19.05 -7.26 -1.99
C THR A 90 18.69 -6.79 -0.59
N CYS A 91 18.83 -7.66 0.38
CA CYS A 91 18.67 -7.38 1.79
C CYS A 91 19.96 -7.73 2.52
N ASP A 92 20.13 -7.23 3.74
CA ASP A 92 21.25 -7.65 4.59
C ASP A 92 21.16 -9.14 4.90
N GLU A 93 22.32 -9.74 5.13
CA GLU A 93 22.41 -11.16 5.49
C GLU A 93 21.79 -11.43 6.86
N ILE A 94 21.24 -12.65 7.03
CA ILE A 94 20.78 -13.15 8.33
C ILE A 94 21.94 -13.11 9.33
N GLY A 95 21.62 -12.79 10.59
CA GLY A 95 22.61 -12.54 11.65
C GLY A 95 23.01 -11.07 11.76
N SER A 96 22.66 -10.22 10.79
CA SER A 96 22.69 -8.77 10.97
C SER A 96 21.35 -8.26 11.51
N PRO A 97 21.35 -7.17 12.31
CA PRO A 97 20.09 -6.63 12.83
C PRO A 97 19.06 -6.28 11.75
N LEU A 98 19.51 -5.75 10.59
CA LEU A 98 18.63 -5.40 9.49
C LEU A 98 18.16 -6.63 8.72
N GLY A 99 19.04 -7.62 8.49
CA GLY A 99 18.66 -8.87 7.82
C GLY A 99 17.66 -9.70 8.62
N ASP A 100 17.86 -9.82 9.93
CA ASP A 100 16.93 -10.52 10.80
C ASP A 100 15.56 -9.80 10.86
N LYS A 101 15.58 -8.47 10.93
CA LYS A 101 14.38 -7.65 10.87
C LYS A 101 13.64 -7.82 9.53
N ALA A 102 14.36 -7.82 8.40
CA ALA A 102 13.79 -8.01 7.07
C ALA A 102 13.10 -9.37 6.96
N LYS A 103 13.76 -10.45 7.40
CA LYS A 103 13.19 -11.80 7.43
C LYS A 103 11.92 -11.88 8.28
N LEU A 104 11.97 -11.41 9.52
CA LEU A 104 10.84 -11.48 10.45
C LEU A 104 9.65 -10.66 9.93
N PHE A 105 9.92 -9.46 9.42
CA PHE A 105 8.90 -8.60 8.83
C PHE A 105 8.22 -9.27 7.64
N LEU A 106 9.00 -9.76 6.68
CA LEU A 106 8.45 -10.42 5.50
C LEU A 106 7.67 -11.68 5.87
N LYS A 107 8.23 -12.52 6.76
CA LYS A 107 7.57 -13.74 7.26
C LYS A 107 6.19 -13.45 7.84
N ALA A 108 6.08 -12.44 8.70
CA ALA A 108 4.81 -12.07 9.35
C ALA A 108 3.75 -11.58 8.35
N LYS A 109 4.17 -11.09 7.17
CA LYS A 109 3.26 -10.49 6.18
C LYS A 109 2.77 -11.48 5.13
N ILE A 110 3.64 -12.37 4.63
CA ILE A 110 3.33 -13.16 3.43
C ILE A 110 3.22 -14.66 3.64
N THR A 111 3.62 -15.22 4.80
CA THR A 111 3.50 -16.67 5.04
C THR A 111 2.05 -17.12 4.91
N SER A 112 1.82 -18.26 4.27
CA SER A 112 0.52 -18.85 3.96
C SER A 112 -0.37 -18.04 2.99
N LYS A 113 0.14 -16.99 2.37
CA LYS A 113 -0.58 -16.24 1.32
C LYS A 113 -0.28 -16.81 -0.07
N ASN A 114 -1.21 -16.58 -0.99
CA ASN A 114 -1.03 -16.97 -2.38
C ASN A 114 -0.03 -16.07 -3.09
N ALA A 115 0.86 -16.69 -3.86
CA ALA A 115 1.86 -16.00 -4.68
C ALA A 115 1.74 -16.41 -6.14
N ARG A 116 1.99 -15.45 -7.03
CA ARG A 116 2.20 -15.66 -8.47
C ARG A 116 3.57 -15.11 -8.84
N CYS A 117 4.42 -15.92 -9.43
CA CYS A 117 5.79 -15.57 -9.72
C CYS A 117 6.08 -15.66 -11.23
N PHE A 118 6.86 -14.73 -11.72
CA PHE A 118 7.54 -14.82 -13.01
C PHE A 118 8.98 -15.29 -12.76
N LEU A 119 9.26 -16.53 -13.11
CA LEU A 119 10.59 -17.14 -13.03
C LEU A 119 11.29 -16.94 -14.36
N ASN A 120 12.50 -16.36 -14.37
CA ASN A 120 13.25 -16.02 -15.57
C ASN A 120 14.05 -17.19 -16.18
N GLY A 121 13.93 -18.40 -15.59
CA GLY A 121 14.65 -19.59 -16.02
C GLY A 121 16.05 -19.74 -15.41
N GLU A 122 16.60 -18.69 -14.78
CA GLU A 122 17.91 -18.73 -14.14
C GLU A 122 17.83 -19.37 -12.74
N LYS A 123 18.98 -19.81 -12.25
CA LYS A 123 19.14 -20.36 -10.90
C LYS A 123 20.30 -19.69 -10.17
N SER A 124 20.19 -19.63 -8.85
CA SER A 124 21.26 -19.26 -7.93
C SER A 124 21.29 -20.30 -6.82
N TYR A 125 22.25 -21.22 -6.88
CA TYR A 125 22.32 -22.41 -6.03
C TYR A 125 21.04 -23.28 -6.17
N ASP A 126 20.34 -23.55 -5.09
CA ASP A 126 19.08 -24.31 -5.03
C ASP A 126 17.85 -23.48 -5.39
N ARG A 127 18.01 -22.16 -5.64
CA ARG A 127 16.90 -21.21 -5.83
C ARG A 127 16.65 -20.91 -7.30
N LYS A 128 15.39 -20.83 -7.70
CA LYS A 128 14.98 -20.19 -8.96
C LYS A 128 15.01 -18.66 -8.78
N ILE A 129 15.29 -17.92 -9.85
CA ILE A 129 15.29 -16.46 -9.83
C ILE A 129 14.01 -15.94 -10.44
N GLY A 130 13.37 -14.97 -9.77
CA GLY A 130 12.13 -14.40 -10.28
C GLY A 130 11.58 -13.24 -9.47
N LYS A 131 10.47 -12.69 -9.96
CA LYS A 131 9.67 -11.66 -9.28
C LYS A 131 8.36 -12.29 -8.86
N CYS A 132 7.88 -12.00 -7.65
CA CYS A 132 6.65 -12.58 -7.11
C CYS A 132 5.68 -11.50 -6.67
N LEU A 133 4.43 -11.62 -7.07
CA LEU A 133 3.31 -10.91 -6.48
C LEU A 133 2.68 -11.80 -5.41
N VAL A 134 2.47 -11.24 -4.23
CA VAL A 134 1.75 -11.90 -3.15
C VAL A 134 0.45 -11.15 -2.88
N GLU A 135 -0.61 -11.91 -2.64
CA GLU A 135 -1.94 -11.39 -2.32
C GLU A 135 -1.86 -10.33 -1.21
N ASP A 136 -2.59 -9.23 -1.37
CA ASP A 136 -2.63 -8.03 -0.50
C ASP A 136 -1.34 -7.18 -0.46
N PHE A 137 -0.20 -7.65 -0.97
CA PHE A 137 1.09 -6.95 -0.87
C PHE A 137 1.67 -6.52 -2.22
N GLY A 138 1.16 -7.09 -3.33
CA GLY A 138 1.71 -6.83 -4.65
C GLY A 138 3.12 -7.41 -4.82
N ASP A 139 3.98 -6.72 -5.57
CA ASP A 139 5.38 -7.13 -5.78
C ASP A 139 6.16 -7.15 -4.47
N VAL A 140 6.65 -8.34 -4.10
CA VAL A 140 7.38 -8.55 -2.83
C VAL A 140 8.67 -7.76 -2.79
N GLY A 141 9.38 -7.63 -3.91
CA GLY A 141 10.60 -6.83 -4.00
C GLY A 141 10.33 -5.36 -3.75
N ALA A 142 9.34 -4.80 -4.45
CA ALA A 142 8.89 -3.43 -4.24
C ALA A 142 8.43 -3.18 -2.79
N PHE A 143 7.66 -4.14 -2.22
CA PHE A 143 7.21 -4.06 -0.84
C PHE A 143 8.37 -3.97 0.16
N MET A 144 9.41 -4.79 -0.01
CA MET A 144 10.59 -4.81 0.87
C MET A 144 11.45 -3.55 0.70
N ILE A 145 11.61 -3.05 -0.53
CA ILE A 145 12.30 -1.78 -0.81
C ILE A 145 11.52 -0.62 -0.16
N LYS A 146 10.21 -0.53 -0.39
CA LYS A 146 9.33 0.50 0.20
C LYS A 146 9.39 0.50 1.74
N SER A 147 9.54 -0.67 2.34
CA SER A 147 9.71 -0.82 3.79
C SER A 147 11.11 -0.43 4.30
N LYS A 148 12.03 -0.04 3.42
CA LYS A 148 13.44 0.29 3.72
C LYS A 148 14.23 -0.85 4.37
N LEU A 149 13.75 -2.08 4.22
CA LEU A 149 14.39 -3.27 4.77
C LEU A 149 15.33 -3.95 3.76
N CYS A 150 15.14 -3.65 2.48
CA CYS A 150 15.98 -4.11 1.38
C CYS A 150 16.23 -2.95 0.41
N GLY A 151 17.20 -3.13 -0.48
CA GLY A 151 17.55 -2.16 -1.51
C GLY A 151 17.44 -2.76 -2.93
N ARG A 152 17.35 -1.88 -3.92
CA ARG A 152 17.48 -2.26 -5.32
C ARG A 152 18.90 -2.82 -5.56
N CYS A 153 18.98 -3.92 -6.32
CA CYS A 153 20.23 -4.50 -6.80
C CYS A 153 20.37 -4.21 -8.31
N PRO A 154 21.03 -3.11 -8.73
CA PRO A 154 21.04 -2.63 -10.12
C PRO A 154 21.46 -3.67 -11.14
N ARG A 155 22.47 -4.47 -10.86
CA ARG A 155 22.95 -5.50 -11.77
C ARG A 155 21.88 -6.52 -12.16
N TYR A 156 20.93 -6.79 -11.27
CA TYR A 156 19.86 -7.77 -11.47
C TYR A 156 18.47 -7.11 -11.67
N ASP A 157 18.45 -5.77 -11.78
CA ASP A 157 17.28 -4.97 -12.14
C ASP A 157 17.57 -4.19 -13.44
N LYS A 158 17.90 -4.91 -14.50
CA LYS A 158 18.29 -4.34 -15.81
C LYS A 158 17.19 -3.52 -16.46
N GLU A 159 15.95 -3.87 -16.20
CA GLU A 159 14.77 -3.17 -16.69
C GLU A 159 14.40 -1.94 -15.84
N GLU A 160 15.19 -1.68 -14.78
CA GLU A 160 15.04 -0.54 -13.87
C GLU A 160 13.65 -0.45 -13.20
N ILE A 161 13.02 -1.62 -12.96
CA ILE A 161 11.68 -1.70 -12.39
C ILE A 161 11.61 -1.05 -11.00
N TYR A 162 12.67 -1.21 -10.21
CA TYR A 162 12.73 -0.66 -8.84
C TYR A 162 13.46 0.69 -8.75
N LEU A 163 13.98 1.24 -9.85
CA LEU A 163 14.77 2.48 -9.81
C LEU A 163 13.98 3.66 -9.29
N GLY A 164 12.79 3.91 -9.85
CA GLY A 164 11.94 5.01 -9.43
C GLY A 164 11.53 4.91 -7.96
N LEU A 165 11.18 3.71 -7.51
CA LEU A 165 10.85 3.45 -6.11
C LEU A 165 12.05 3.71 -5.19
N GLN A 166 13.24 3.17 -5.53
CA GLN A 166 14.45 3.38 -4.72
C GLN A 166 14.80 4.86 -4.61
N ASN A 167 14.71 5.61 -5.70
CA ASN A 167 14.97 7.04 -5.72
C ASN A 167 13.99 7.82 -4.83
N SER A 168 12.72 7.42 -4.81
CA SER A 168 11.67 8.09 -4.01
C SER A 168 11.83 7.91 -2.50
N ILE A 169 12.42 6.78 -2.06
CA ILE A 169 12.58 6.46 -0.63
C ILE A 169 13.99 6.72 -0.09
N GLY A 170 14.95 7.07 -0.97
CA GLY A 170 16.36 7.28 -0.65
C GLY A 170 17.20 6.00 -0.70
N MET A 171 18.48 6.13 -0.34
CA MET A 171 19.42 5.02 -0.40
C MET A 171 19.09 3.92 0.60
N PHE A 172 19.43 2.68 0.23
CA PHE A 172 19.40 1.54 1.14
C PHE A 172 20.45 1.72 2.25
N VAL A 173 20.01 1.59 3.49
CA VAL A 173 20.87 1.81 4.68
C VAL A 173 21.65 0.56 5.07
N GLY A 174 21.33 -0.59 4.50
CA GLY A 174 22.05 -1.85 4.73
C GLY A 174 23.29 -1.99 3.86
N LYS A 175 23.95 -3.12 3.98
CA LYS A 175 25.18 -3.43 3.25
C LYS A 175 24.86 -3.84 1.80
N MET A 176 25.17 -2.96 0.84
CA MET A 176 25.05 -3.28 -0.58
C MET A 176 26.18 -4.24 -1.01
N PRO A 177 25.87 -5.49 -1.41
CA PRO A 177 26.88 -6.45 -1.86
C PRO A 177 27.61 -5.95 -3.12
N ASN A 178 28.87 -6.35 -3.28
CA ASN A 178 29.66 -5.95 -4.46
C ASN A 178 29.04 -6.43 -5.78
N TYR A 179 28.41 -7.60 -5.77
CA TYR A 179 27.72 -8.13 -6.96
C TYR A 179 26.44 -7.35 -7.35
N CYS A 180 25.94 -6.46 -6.50
CA CYS A 180 24.82 -5.56 -6.84
C CYS A 180 25.28 -4.21 -7.41
N LYS A 181 26.56 -3.87 -7.27
CA LYS A 181 27.10 -2.63 -7.84
C LYS A 181 27.25 -2.76 -9.35
N LEU A 182 27.01 -1.67 -10.07
CA LEU A 182 27.27 -1.55 -11.53
C LEU A 182 28.77 -1.38 -11.74
#